data_8dbed6991719621b48da1ae75ea64cd5
#
_entry.id   8dbed6991719621b48da1ae75ea64cd5
#
_cell.length_a   1.000
_cell.length_b   1.000
_cell.length_c   1.000
_cell.angle_alpha   90.00
_cell.angle_beta   90.00
_cell.angle_gamma   90.00
#
_symmetry.space_group_name_H-M   'P 1'
#
loop_
_entity.id
_entity.type
_entity.pdbx_description
1 polymer ?
#
loop_
_entity_poly.entity_id
_entity_poly.type
_entity_poly.pdbx_seq_one_letter_code
_entity_poly.pdbx_strand_id
1 'polypeptide(L)'
;MVNVMFAGPSGIGKTTTAKWLIDAQVVNGVFISGSVSDLIPKTKELSHKDMLDRDSKTLQMEDYQVVNLRNKAYKSSMEQGIDFVTDRSYLDSAAYFTYKQAKTIPQCELEHFLELNKMLLCQQCTHLVVFDFTPKMIKEWVMEDNDKRIMNKYFQFEISVLMKSLLKVWGCNLVHQDTLKKNWLVSNVLKDGYDIGKIKSIYGDVQVICIQEANLDIRKRIITQFINGKI
;
A
#
# COMPACT_ATOMS: atom_id res chain seq x y z
N MET A 1 19.09 -5.37 -4.27
CA MET A 1 18.45 -4.41 -3.36
C MET A 1 17.01 -4.84 -3.15
N VAL A 2 16.54 -4.88 -1.91
CA VAL A 2 15.18 -5.31 -1.54
C VAL A 2 14.42 -4.09 -1.01
N ASN A 3 13.52 -3.54 -1.80
CA ASN A 3 12.71 -2.38 -1.45
C ASN A 3 11.25 -2.81 -1.35
N VAL A 4 10.72 -2.84 -0.13
CA VAL A 4 9.36 -3.32 0.16
C VAL A 4 8.45 -2.14 0.45
N MET A 5 7.38 -2.01 -0.32
CA MET A 5 6.35 -1.00 -0.10
C MET A 5 5.04 -1.66 0.29
N PHE A 6 4.40 -1.11 1.31
CA PHE A 6 3.06 -1.54 1.73
C PHE A 6 2.00 -0.61 1.17
N ALA A 7 0.91 -1.20 0.69
CA ALA A 7 -0.31 -0.51 0.29
C ALA A 7 -1.53 -1.11 1.00
N GLY A 8 -2.59 -0.34 1.10
CA GLY A 8 -3.85 -0.79 1.69
C GLY A 8 -4.54 0.31 2.50
N PRO A 9 -5.79 0.09 2.89
CA PRO A 9 -6.59 1.02 3.67
C PRO A 9 -5.94 1.40 5.01
N SER A 10 -6.38 2.51 5.60
CA SER A 10 -5.88 2.95 6.91
C SER A 10 -6.30 1.97 8.02
N GLY A 11 -5.46 1.81 9.04
CA GLY A 11 -5.77 0.95 10.20
C GLY A 11 -5.55 -0.55 10.00
N ILE A 12 -5.18 -1.01 8.80
CA ILE A 12 -5.06 -2.45 8.47
C ILE A 12 -3.75 -3.11 8.95
N GLY A 13 -2.90 -2.39 9.70
CA GLY A 13 -1.67 -2.93 10.28
C GLY A 13 -0.40 -2.80 9.42
N LYS A 14 -0.39 -1.94 8.38
CA LYS A 14 0.77 -1.73 7.50
C LYS A 14 2.03 -1.33 8.27
N THR A 15 1.95 -0.28 9.08
CA THR A 15 3.09 0.26 9.84
C THR A 15 3.65 -0.78 10.81
N THR A 16 2.78 -1.51 11.51
CA THR A 16 3.19 -2.58 12.43
C THR A 16 3.95 -3.68 11.70
N THR A 17 3.44 -4.11 10.54
CA THR A 17 4.08 -5.15 9.73
C THR A 17 5.38 -4.67 9.10
N ALA A 18 5.41 -3.43 8.60
CA ALA A 18 6.59 -2.84 7.97
C ALA A 18 7.77 -2.72 8.97
N LYS A 19 7.51 -2.21 10.17
CA LYS A 19 8.52 -2.15 11.25
C LYS A 19 8.99 -3.53 11.66
N TRP A 20 8.08 -4.48 11.80
CA TRP A 20 8.43 -5.85 12.14
C TRP A 20 9.39 -6.50 11.12
N LEU A 21 9.27 -6.21 9.81
CA LEU A 21 10.20 -6.74 8.80
C LEU A 21 11.65 -6.30 9.04
N ILE A 22 11.85 -5.09 9.55
CA ILE A 22 13.18 -4.58 9.92
C ILE A 22 13.63 -5.17 11.24
N ASP A 23 12.78 -5.13 12.28
CA ASP A 23 13.11 -5.61 13.63
C ASP A 23 13.45 -7.11 13.64
N ALA A 24 12.75 -7.90 12.82
CA ALA A 24 12.98 -9.34 12.66
C ALA A 24 14.08 -9.66 11.62
N GLN A 25 14.77 -8.66 11.06
CA GLN A 25 15.82 -8.81 10.07
C GLN A 25 15.40 -9.61 8.81
N VAL A 26 14.11 -9.57 8.45
CA VAL A 26 13.62 -10.14 7.17
C VAL A 26 14.13 -9.29 6.00
N VAL A 27 14.22 -7.98 6.20
CA VAL A 27 14.87 -7.02 5.31
C VAL A 27 16.01 -6.35 6.09
N ASN A 28 17.22 -6.44 5.59
CA ASN A 28 18.38 -5.81 6.20
C ASN A 28 18.51 -4.37 5.68
N GLY A 29 17.70 -3.47 6.23
CA GLY A 29 17.60 -2.09 5.75
C GLY A 29 17.00 -1.14 6.79
N VAL A 30 16.33 -0.10 6.31
CA VAL A 30 15.71 0.93 7.15
C VAL A 30 14.20 0.99 6.96
N PHE A 31 13.49 1.36 8.02
CA PHE A 31 12.07 1.73 7.90
C PHE A 31 11.94 3.21 7.54
N ILE A 32 11.22 3.52 6.47
CA ILE A 32 10.90 4.88 6.04
C ILE A 32 9.39 5.09 6.19
N SER A 33 8.99 6.00 7.08
CA SER A 33 7.57 6.37 7.18
C SER A 33 7.12 7.11 5.92
N GLY A 34 6.09 6.57 5.27
CA GLY A 34 5.46 7.20 4.11
C GLY A 34 4.14 7.92 4.46
N SER A 35 3.81 8.06 5.75
CA SER A 35 2.55 8.69 6.16
C SER A 35 2.51 10.18 5.85
N VAL A 36 1.34 10.69 5.45
CA VAL A 36 1.17 12.13 5.13
C VAL A 36 1.53 13.00 6.33
N SER A 37 1.13 12.60 7.53
CA SER A 37 1.39 13.34 8.77
C SER A 37 2.87 13.43 9.13
N ASP A 38 3.70 12.48 8.70
CA ASP A 38 5.14 12.52 8.93
C ASP A 38 5.87 13.31 7.85
N LEU A 39 5.35 13.26 6.61
CA LEU A 39 5.90 14.00 5.48
C LEU A 39 5.50 15.49 5.49
N ILE A 40 4.29 15.80 5.93
CA ILE A 40 3.74 17.15 6.01
C ILE A 40 3.25 17.41 7.44
N PRO A 41 4.13 17.84 8.36
CA PRO A 41 3.80 17.97 9.79
C PRO A 41 2.58 18.83 10.09
N LYS A 42 2.30 19.86 9.27
CA LYS A 42 1.10 20.72 9.41
C LYS A 42 -0.22 19.93 9.37
N THR A 43 -0.22 18.74 8.74
CA THR A 43 -1.43 17.90 8.68
C THR A 43 -1.71 17.16 9.98
N LYS A 44 -0.75 17.10 10.91
CA LYS A 44 -0.95 16.47 12.23
C LYS A 44 -1.98 17.21 13.10
N GLU A 45 -2.11 18.52 12.92
CA GLU A 45 -2.97 19.39 13.71
C GLU A 45 -4.40 19.46 13.16
N LEU A 46 -4.64 18.92 11.96
CA LEU A 46 -5.92 19.00 11.30
C LEU A 46 -6.85 17.88 11.77
N SER A 47 -8.08 18.25 12.11
CA SER A 47 -9.13 17.27 12.29
C SER A 47 -9.50 16.62 10.95
N HIS A 48 -10.16 15.46 11.00
CA HIS A 48 -10.68 14.79 9.80
C HIS A 48 -11.65 15.71 9.02
N LYS A 49 -12.45 16.51 9.71
CA LYS A 49 -13.36 17.49 9.10
C LYS A 49 -12.58 18.56 8.34
N ASP A 50 -11.55 19.16 8.95
CA ASP A 50 -10.71 20.16 8.28
C ASP A 50 -10.04 19.62 7.02
N MET A 51 -9.71 18.32 7.01
CA MET A 51 -9.14 17.67 5.82
C MET A 51 -10.15 17.48 4.70
N LEU A 52 -11.44 17.26 5.03
CA LEU A 52 -12.51 17.10 4.04
C LEU A 52 -13.02 18.43 3.48
N ASP A 53 -12.96 19.50 4.28
CA ASP A 53 -13.49 20.84 3.92
C ASP A 53 -12.53 21.65 3.02
N ARG A 54 -11.39 21.08 2.62
CA ARG A 54 -10.42 21.74 1.75
C ARG A 54 -10.86 21.75 0.30
N ASP A 55 -10.50 22.83 -0.39
CA ASP A 55 -10.72 22.92 -1.82
C ASP A 55 -9.90 21.88 -2.62
N SER A 56 -10.44 21.48 -3.76
CA SER A 56 -9.85 20.44 -4.62
C SER A 56 -8.42 20.76 -5.07
N LYS A 57 -8.10 22.04 -5.33
CA LYS A 57 -6.78 22.47 -5.78
C LYS A 57 -5.73 22.32 -4.67
N THR A 58 -6.06 22.69 -3.44
CA THR A 58 -5.20 22.51 -2.27
C THR A 58 -4.91 21.04 -2.03
N LEU A 59 -5.95 20.18 -2.08
CA LEU A 59 -5.78 18.73 -1.94
C LEU A 59 -4.90 18.14 -3.05
N GLN A 60 -5.08 18.59 -4.29
CA GLN A 60 -4.26 18.15 -5.42
C GLN A 60 -2.78 18.53 -5.22
N MET A 61 -2.49 19.75 -4.83
CA MET A 61 -1.13 20.21 -4.55
C MET A 61 -0.46 19.40 -3.44
N GLU A 62 -1.18 19.09 -2.37
CA GLU A 62 -0.67 18.25 -1.27
C GLU A 62 -0.38 16.81 -1.72
N ASP A 63 -1.26 16.21 -2.54
CA ASP A 63 -1.04 14.86 -3.06
C ASP A 63 0.25 14.81 -3.93
N TYR A 64 0.51 15.81 -4.79
CA TYR A 64 1.77 15.92 -5.52
C TYR A 64 2.97 16.15 -4.59
N GLN A 65 2.81 16.97 -3.56
CA GLN A 65 3.86 17.19 -2.56
C GLN A 65 4.22 15.91 -1.81
N VAL A 66 3.22 15.11 -1.41
CA VAL A 66 3.43 13.80 -0.77
C VAL A 66 4.21 12.86 -1.68
N VAL A 67 3.84 12.77 -2.96
CA VAL A 67 4.55 11.93 -3.94
C VAL A 67 6.00 12.37 -4.07
N ASN A 68 6.25 13.69 -4.18
CA ASN A 68 7.61 14.23 -4.29
C ASN A 68 8.47 13.97 -3.04
N LEU A 69 7.90 14.11 -1.85
CA LEU A 69 8.62 13.87 -0.58
C LEU A 69 8.95 12.38 -0.43
N ARG A 70 8.02 11.47 -0.77
CA ARG A 70 8.30 10.03 -0.81
C ARG A 70 9.41 9.71 -1.81
N ASN A 71 9.31 10.26 -3.03
CA ASN A 71 10.33 10.05 -4.06
C ASN A 71 11.73 10.46 -3.56
N LYS A 72 11.85 11.61 -2.91
CA LYS A 72 13.14 12.06 -2.34
C LYS A 72 13.66 11.09 -1.27
N ALA A 73 12.79 10.68 -0.33
CA ALA A 73 13.18 9.79 0.76
C ALA A 73 13.63 8.42 0.26
N TYR A 74 12.85 7.80 -0.64
CA TYR A 74 13.16 6.47 -1.16
C TYR A 74 14.38 6.49 -2.07
N LYS A 75 14.49 7.49 -2.95
CA LYS A 75 15.64 7.68 -3.83
C LYS A 75 16.93 7.87 -3.04
N SER A 76 16.92 8.66 -1.97
CA SER A 76 18.07 8.85 -1.09
C SER A 76 18.57 7.54 -0.49
N SER A 77 17.68 6.65 -0.06
CA SER A 77 18.05 5.33 0.46
C SER A 77 18.68 4.44 -0.63
N MET A 78 18.09 4.46 -1.82
CA MET A 78 18.61 3.70 -2.97
C MET A 78 19.98 4.16 -3.42
N GLU A 79 20.22 5.48 -3.47
CA GLU A 79 21.52 6.07 -3.83
C GLU A 79 22.63 5.71 -2.84
N GLN A 80 22.26 5.47 -1.59
CA GLN A 80 23.17 4.97 -0.54
C GLN A 80 23.34 3.44 -0.55
N GLY A 81 22.65 2.73 -1.44
CA GLY A 81 22.67 1.26 -1.49
C GLY A 81 21.98 0.59 -0.31
N ILE A 82 21.06 1.29 0.38
CA ILE A 82 20.38 0.82 1.58
C ILE A 82 19.01 0.27 1.19
N ASP A 83 18.72 -0.98 1.53
CA ASP A 83 17.39 -1.56 1.41
C ASP A 83 16.40 -0.83 2.33
N PHE A 84 15.13 -0.75 1.94
CA PHE A 84 14.14 -0.10 2.78
C PHE A 84 12.79 -0.80 2.78
N VAL A 85 12.06 -0.57 3.86
CA VAL A 85 10.64 -0.93 4.01
C VAL A 85 9.84 0.32 4.33
N THR A 86 8.72 0.52 3.66
CA THR A 86 7.83 1.66 3.93
C THR A 86 6.38 1.23 4.10
N ASP A 87 5.65 1.90 4.96
CA ASP A 87 4.24 1.64 5.26
C ASP A 87 3.25 2.32 4.30
N ARG A 88 3.77 2.97 3.25
CA ARG A 88 2.99 3.59 2.19
C ARG A 88 3.68 3.41 0.84
N SER A 89 2.86 3.29 -0.20
CA SER A 89 3.32 3.14 -1.57
C SER A 89 2.76 4.22 -2.48
N TYR A 90 3.23 4.24 -3.72
CA TYR A 90 2.66 5.05 -4.79
C TYR A 90 1.26 4.56 -5.21
N LEU A 91 0.94 3.27 -4.96
CA LEU A 91 -0.41 2.75 -5.16
C LEU A 91 -1.41 3.38 -4.19
N ASP A 92 -1.02 3.62 -2.92
CA ASP A 92 -1.84 4.39 -1.98
C ASP A 92 -2.11 5.79 -2.52
N SER A 93 -1.07 6.52 -2.96
CA SER A 93 -1.22 7.86 -3.53
C SER A 93 -2.19 7.88 -4.70
N ALA A 94 -2.03 6.95 -5.65
CA ALA A 94 -2.88 6.84 -6.82
C ALA A 94 -4.35 6.55 -6.44
N ALA A 95 -4.59 5.60 -5.52
CA ALA A 95 -5.95 5.23 -5.10
C ALA A 95 -6.66 6.37 -4.35
N TYR A 96 -6.00 6.99 -3.37
CA TYR A 96 -6.59 8.11 -2.62
C TYR A 96 -6.80 9.34 -3.50
N PHE A 97 -5.88 9.64 -4.42
CA PHE A 97 -6.05 10.73 -5.39
C PHE A 97 -7.24 10.47 -6.32
N THR A 98 -7.34 9.27 -6.88
CA THR A 98 -8.47 8.88 -7.74
C THR A 98 -9.79 9.03 -6.99
N TYR A 99 -9.86 8.53 -5.76
CA TYR A 99 -11.07 8.63 -4.94
C TYR A 99 -11.51 10.09 -4.72
N LYS A 100 -10.56 10.95 -4.39
CA LYS A 100 -10.84 12.37 -4.07
C LYS A 100 -11.10 13.22 -5.31
N GLN A 101 -10.37 12.99 -6.40
CA GLN A 101 -10.23 13.95 -7.49
C GLN A 101 -10.87 13.53 -8.81
N ALA A 102 -11.17 12.25 -9.05
CA ALA A 102 -11.59 11.76 -10.37
C ALA A 102 -12.84 12.45 -10.95
N LYS A 103 -13.68 13.06 -10.09
CA LYS A 103 -14.89 13.79 -10.52
C LYS A 103 -14.67 15.29 -10.70
N THR A 104 -13.53 15.83 -10.30
CA THR A 104 -13.31 17.29 -10.17
C THR A 104 -12.18 17.81 -11.05
N ILE A 105 -11.29 16.94 -11.53
CA ILE A 105 -10.15 17.32 -12.37
C ILE A 105 -10.31 16.80 -13.79
N PRO A 106 -9.63 17.41 -14.80
CA PRO A 106 -9.56 16.88 -16.15
C PRO A 106 -8.97 15.47 -16.19
N GLN A 107 -9.48 14.64 -17.10
CA GLN A 107 -9.02 13.26 -17.28
C GLN A 107 -7.51 13.18 -17.52
N CYS A 108 -6.94 14.08 -18.31
CA CYS A 108 -5.51 14.09 -18.61
C CYS A 108 -4.64 14.34 -17.37
N GLU A 109 -5.10 15.13 -16.40
CA GLU A 109 -4.40 15.34 -15.14
C GLU A 109 -4.46 14.10 -14.25
N LEU A 110 -5.61 13.42 -14.21
CA LEU A 110 -5.74 12.16 -13.51
C LEU A 110 -4.79 11.11 -14.10
N GLU A 111 -4.82 10.93 -15.43
CA GLU A 111 -3.94 9.98 -16.11
C GLU A 111 -2.46 10.28 -15.89
N HIS A 112 -2.06 11.56 -15.94
CA HIS A 112 -0.69 11.98 -15.64
C HIS A 112 -0.27 11.60 -14.21
N PHE A 113 -1.13 11.86 -13.22
CA PHE A 113 -0.84 11.51 -11.84
C PHE A 113 -0.72 9.98 -11.63
N LEU A 114 -1.59 9.21 -12.27
CA LEU A 114 -1.56 7.74 -12.20
C LEU A 114 -0.30 7.17 -12.84
N GLU A 115 0.10 7.67 -14.02
CA GLU A 115 1.31 7.22 -14.71
C GLU A 115 2.59 7.61 -13.95
N LEU A 116 2.64 8.81 -13.38
CA LEU A 116 3.74 9.23 -12.50
C LEU A 116 3.91 8.25 -11.31
N ASN A 117 2.82 7.89 -10.62
CA ASN A 117 2.87 6.98 -9.49
C ASN A 117 3.29 5.56 -9.91
N LYS A 118 2.81 5.06 -11.05
CA LYS A 118 3.23 3.78 -11.62
C LYS A 118 4.72 3.77 -11.94
N MET A 119 5.21 4.80 -12.62
CA MET A 119 6.62 4.95 -12.97
C MET A 119 7.50 4.92 -11.72
N LEU A 120 7.19 5.73 -10.71
CA LEU A 120 7.95 5.80 -9.47
C LEU A 120 7.90 4.49 -8.68
N LEU A 121 6.74 3.81 -8.67
CA LEU A 121 6.63 2.48 -8.08
C LEU A 121 7.59 1.50 -8.76
N CYS A 122 7.59 1.44 -10.09
CA CYS A 122 8.44 0.52 -10.84
C CYS A 122 9.94 0.85 -10.72
N GLN A 123 10.31 2.10 -10.52
CA GLN A 123 11.71 2.50 -10.33
C GLN A 123 12.24 2.17 -8.94
N GLN A 124 11.40 2.18 -7.92
CA GLN A 124 11.86 2.20 -6.52
C GLN A 124 11.40 1.01 -5.68
N CYS A 125 10.43 0.24 -6.15
CA CYS A 125 9.86 -0.90 -5.43
C CYS A 125 10.27 -2.21 -6.08
N THR A 126 10.72 -3.17 -5.29
CA THR A 126 10.93 -4.56 -5.75
C THR A 126 9.77 -5.48 -5.34
N HIS A 127 9.19 -5.23 -4.16
CA HIS A 127 8.11 -6.03 -3.60
C HIS A 127 7.00 -5.12 -3.08
N LEU A 128 5.83 -5.19 -3.70
CA LEU A 128 4.63 -4.48 -3.28
C LEU A 128 3.72 -5.44 -2.51
N VAL A 129 3.48 -5.13 -1.24
CA VAL A 129 2.56 -5.87 -0.37
C VAL A 129 1.28 -5.08 -0.21
N VAL A 130 0.18 -5.58 -0.74
CA VAL A 130 -1.14 -4.95 -0.68
C VAL A 130 -1.99 -5.68 0.36
N PHE A 131 -2.44 -4.98 1.39
CA PHE A 131 -3.44 -5.50 2.31
C PHE A 131 -4.83 -5.20 1.75
N ASP A 132 -5.55 -6.26 1.41
CA ASP A 132 -6.91 -6.19 0.89
C ASP A 132 -7.91 -6.13 2.06
N PHE A 133 -8.90 -5.26 1.95
CA PHE A 133 -9.98 -5.13 2.92
C PHE A 133 -11.23 -5.84 2.39
N THR A 134 -11.44 -7.07 2.83
CA THR A 134 -12.49 -7.93 2.29
C THR A 134 -13.87 -7.65 2.91
N PRO A 135 -14.98 -8.05 2.26
CA PRO A 135 -16.32 -7.96 2.85
C PRO A 135 -16.46 -8.69 4.20
N LYS A 136 -15.68 -9.75 4.44
CA LYS A 136 -15.62 -10.44 5.72
C LYS A 136 -15.05 -9.52 6.81
N MET A 137 -13.96 -8.81 6.51
CA MET A 137 -13.37 -7.85 7.44
C MET A 137 -14.30 -6.68 7.76
N ILE A 138 -15.20 -6.27 6.84
CA ILE A 138 -16.22 -5.25 7.12
C ILE A 138 -17.10 -5.68 8.31
N LYS A 139 -17.42 -6.97 8.41
CA LYS A 139 -18.28 -7.52 9.47
C LYS A 139 -17.52 -7.72 10.79
N GLU A 140 -16.31 -8.21 10.72
CA GLU A 140 -15.53 -8.69 11.87
C GLU A 140 -14.56 -7.66 12.45
N TRP A 141 -14.17 -6.65 11.67
CA TRP A 141 -13.16 -5.69 12.09
C TRP A 141 -13.72 -4.68 13.09
N VAL A 142 -13.21 -4.75 14.32
CA VAL A 142 -13.39 -3.70 15.33
C VAL A 142 -12.21 -2.73 15.15
N MET A 143 -12.50 -1.56 14.59
CA MET A 143 -11.49 -0.50 14.47
C MET A 143 -11.35 0.20 15.82
N GLU A 144 -10.11 0.40 16.27
CA GLU A 144 -9.83 1.27 17.41
C GLU A 144 -10.34 2.69 17.12
N ASP A 145 -11.04 3.27 18.06
CA ASP A 145 -11.55 4.64 17.96
C ASP A 145 -10.37 5.61 17.86
N ASN A 146 -10.28 6.32 16.75
CA ASN A 146 -9.18 7.25 16.50
C ASN A 146 -9.70 8.42 15.68
N ASP A 147 -9.85 9.58 16.29
CA ASP A 147 -10.36 10.83 15.71
C ASP A 147 -9.62 11.30 14.44
N LYS A 148 -8.40 10.79 14.22
CA LYS A 148 -7.57 11.14 13.07
C LYS A 148 -7.73 10.18 11.88
N ARG A 149 -8.56 9.15 11.97
CA ARG A 149 -8.73 8.14 10.91
C ARG A 149 -10.16 8.14 10.40
N ILE A 150 -10.29 7.93 9.08
CA ILE A 150 -11.60 7.67 8.49
C ILE A 150 -12.05 6.27 8.93
N MET A 151 -12.94 6.23 9.92
CA MET A 151 -13.45 4.99 10.53
C MET A 151 -14.56 4.33 9.69
N ASN A 152 -14.90 4.88 8.52
CA ASN A 152 -15.91 4.29 7.65
C ASN A 152 -15.37 3.04 6.95
N LYS A 153 -15.88 1.87 7.34
CA LYS A 153 -15.49 0.56 6.78
C LYS A 153 -15.76 0.47 5.27
N TYR A 154 -16.83 1.09 4.79
CA TYR A 154 -17.14 1.11 3.36
C TYR A 154 -16.14 1.94 2.57
N PHE A 155 -15.70 3.08 3.11
CA PHE A 155 -14.62 3.85 2.52
C PHE A 155 -13.32 3.03 2.41
N GLN A 156 -12.96 2.28 3.46
CA GLN A 156 -11.78 1.43 3.43
C GLN A 156 -11.90 0.32 2.37
N PHE A 157 -13.10 -0.23 2.22
CA PHE A 157 -13.39 -1.21 1.17
C PHE A 157 -13.28 -0.60 -0.24
N GLU A 158 -13.84 0.59 -0.47
CA GLU A 158 -13.74 1.30 -1.76
C GLU A 158 -12.30 1.58 -2.15
N ILE A 159 -11.47 2.04 -1.20
CA ILE A 159 -10.03 2.24 -1.45
C ILE A 159 -9.35 0.92 -1.81
N SER A 160 -9.67 -0.19 -1.15
CA SER A 160 -9.13 -1.50 -1.48
C SER A 160 -9.51 -1.95 -2.90
N VAL A 161 -10.76 -1.75 -3.29
CA VAL A 161 -11.25 -2.04 -4.66
C VAL A 161 -10.52 -1.19 -5.70
N LEU A 162 -10.34 0.10 -5.43
CA LEU A 162 -9.59 1.00 -6.32
C LEU A 162 -8.14 0.56 -6.49
N MET A 163 -7.46 0.16 -5.42
CA MET A 163 -6.08 -0.34 -5.49
C MET A 163 -5.96 -1.56 -6.40
N LYS A 164 -6.87 -2.53 -6.27
CA LYS A 164 -6.89 -3.72 -7.16
C LYS A 164 -7.21 -3.36 -8.61
N SER A 165 -8.11 -2.42 -8.82
CA SER A 165 -8.44 -1.93 -10.16
C SER A 165 -7.24 -1.22 -10.80
N LEU A 166 -6.51 -0.40 -10.05
CA LEU A 166 -5.29 0.26 -10.52
C LEU A 166 -4.19 -0.74 -10.84
N LEU A 167 -3.98 -1.78 -10.01
CA LEU A 167 -3.03 -2.84 -10.31
C LEU A 167 -3.35 -3.51 -11.64
N LYS A 168 -4.62 -3.79 -11.93
CA LYS A 168 -5.06 -4.36 -13.21
C LYS A 168 -4.79 -3.41 -14.36
N VAL A 169 -5.10 -2.11 -14.21
CA VAL A 169 -4.80 -1.05 -15.21
C VAL A 169 -3.29 -0.94 -15.45
N TRP A 170 -2.48 -1.11 -14.42
CA TRP A 170 -1.01 -1.11 -14.51
C TRP A 170 -0.41 -2.40 -15.09
N GLY A 171 -1.27 -3.34 -15.51
CA GLY A 171 -0.86 -4.59 -16.15
C GLY A 171 -0.50 -5.72 -15.20
N CYS A 172 -0.85 -5.61 -13.92
CA CYS A 172 -0.67 -6.68 -12.94
C CYS A 172 -1.82 -7.69 -13.06
N ASN A 173 -1.50 -8.86 -13.56
CA ASN A 173 -2.43 -9.99 -13.55
C ASN A 173 -2.25 -10.76 -12.23
N LEU A 174 -3.15 -10.54 -11.29
CA LEU A 174 -3.18 -11.25 -10.03
C LEU A 174 -3.74 -12.66 -10.22
N VAL A 175 -3.00 -13.65 -9.72
CA VAL A 175 -3.41 -15.06 -9.74
C VAL A 175 -3.63 -15.51 -8.30
N HIS A 176 -4.84 -15.98 -8.04
CA HIS A 176 -5.19 -16.50 -6.72
C HIS A 176 -4.38 -17.76 -6.41
N GLN A 177 -3.73 -17.76 -5.26
CA GLN A 177 -3.04 -18.92 -4.72
C GLN A 177 -3.91 -19.51 -3.61
N ASP A 178 -4.53 -20.63 -3.94
CA ASP A 178 -5.23 -21.44 -2.97
C ASP A 178 -4.20 -22.11 -2.09
N THR A 179 -4.00 -21.62 -0.88
CA THR A 179 -3.05 -22.15 0.10
C THR A 179 -3.38 -23.60 0.50
N LEU A 180 -4.55 -24.09 0.08
CA LEU A 180 -5.09 -25.41 0.43
C LEU A 180 -4.38 -26.60 -0.27
N LYS A 181 -3.59 -26.37 -1.32
CA LYS A 181 -3.10 -27.50 -2.15
C LYS A 181 -1.79 -28.12 -1.73
N LYS A 182 -1.02 -27.57 -0.79
CA LYS A 182 0.32 -28.09 -0.48
C LYS A 182 0.56 -28.63 0.94
N ASN A 183 -0.29 -28.36 1.93
CA ASN A 183 -0.14 -28.93 3.27
C ASN A 183 -1.48 -28.96 4.01
N TRP A 184 -2.07 -30.13 4.19
CA TRP A 184 -3.35 -30.29 4.89
C TRP A 184 -3.34 -29.78 6.35
N LEU A 185 -2.19 -29.69 6.99
CA LEU A 185 -2.02 -29.11 8.33
C LEU A 185 -2.18 -27.57 8.35
N VAL A 186 -1.93 -26.90 7.21
CA VAL A 186 -2.09 -25.44 7.07
C VAL A 186 -3.50 -25.11 6.57
N SER A 187 -4.19 -26.04 5.93
CA SER A 187 -5.50 -25.87 5.29
C SER A 187 -6.64 -25.49 6.24
N ASN A 188 -6.53 -25.84 7.51
CA ASN A 188 -7.55 -25.50 8.51
C ASN A 188 -7.39 -24.09 9.10
N VAL A 189 -6.28 -23.41 8.83
CA VAL A 189 -5.94 -22.10 9.41
C VAL A 189 -6.05 -20.96 8.40
N LEU A 190 -5.87 -21.26 7.09
CA LEU A 190 -5.84 -20.24 6.03
C LEU A 190 -7.08 -20.37 5.13
N LYS A 191 -8.24 -19.93 5.63
CA LYS A 191 -9.46 -19.78 4.79
C LYS A 191 -9.43 -18.55 3.88
N ASP A 192 -8.52 -17.63 4.12
CA ASP A 192 -8.36 -16.39 3.39
C ASP A 192 -7.02 -16.48 2.63
N GLY A 193 -7.07 -16.52 1.31
CA GLY A 193 -5.92 -16.72 0.45
C GLY A 193 -5.10 -15.44 0.24
N TYR A 194 -4.14 -15.52 -0.67
CA TYR A 194 -3.45 -14.37 -1.21
C TYR A 194 -3.36 -14.47 -2.73
N ASP A 195 -3.31 -13.34 -3.39
CA ASP A 195 -3.11 -13.26 -4.83
C ASP A 195 -1.68 -12.77 -5.10
N ILE A 196 -1.00 -13.38 -6.06
CA ILE A 196 0.32 -12.95 -6.51
C ILE A 196 0.28 -12.49 -7.96
N GLY A 197 1.12 -11.54 -8.28
CA GLY A 197 1.25 -11.00 -9.63
C GLY A 197 2.54 -10.22 -9.81
N LYS A 198 2.68 -9.62 -10.99
CA LYS A 198 3.85 -8.83 -11.33
C LYS A 198 3.44 -7.65 -12.20
N ILE A 199 3.93 -6.47 -11.87
CA ILE A 199 3.89 -5.32 -12.77
C ILE A 199 5.18 -5.35 -13.58
N LYS A 200 5.05 -5.36 -14.92
CA LYS A 200 6.19 -5.24 -15.84
C LYS A 200 6.20 -3.84 -16.45
N SER A 201 7.35 -3.19 -16.42
CA SER A 201 7.51 -1.87 -16.97
C SER A 201 8.92 -1.66 -17.52
N ILE A 202 9.09 -0.73 -18.46
CA ILE A 202 10.41 -0.29 -18.93
C ILE A 202 11.26 0.34 -17.79
N TYR A 203 10.62 0.73 -16.70
CA TYR A 203 11.27 1.32 -15.53
C TYR A 203 11.71 0.29 -14.48
N GLY A 204 11.24 -0.95 -14.58
CA GLY A 204 11.52 -2.04 -13.66
C GLY A 204 10.31 -2.94 -13.44
N ASP A 205 10.59 -4.08 -12.85
CA ASP A 205 9.60 -5.10 -12.53
C ASP A 205 9.29 -5.10 -11.03
N VAL A 206 8.03 -5.14 -10.67
CA VAL A 206 7.57 -5.18 -9.27
C VAL A 206 6.83 -6.48 -9.00
N GLN A 207 7.30 -7.27 -8.04
CA GLN A 207 6.57 -8.41 -7.51
C GLN A 207 5.41 -7.89 -6.64
N VAL A 208 4.22 -8.44 -6.79
CA VAL A 208 3.02 -7.99 -6.10
C VAL A 208 2.38 -9.15 -5.36
N ILE A 209 2.03 -8.93 -4.08
CA ILE A 209 1.19 -9.83 -3.32
C ILE A 209 0.01 -9.06 -2.72
N CYS A 210 -1.21 -9.56 -2.91
CA CYS A 210 -2.43 -9.06 -2.27
C CYS A 210 -2.85 -10.04 -1.18
N ILE A 211 -2.88 -9.61 0.07
CA ILE A 211 -3.15 -10.45 1.24
C ILE A 211 -4.51 -10.13 1.81
N GLN A 212 -5.37 -11.15 1.87
CA GLN A 212 -6.74 -11.09 2.38
C GLN A 212 -6.86 -11.60 3.82
N GLU A 213 -5.73 -11.88 4.47
CA GLU A 213 -5.66 -12.44 5.81
C GLU A 213 -5.76 -11.37 6.90
N ALA A 214 -6.58 -11.58 7.93
CA ALA A 214 -6.72 -10.69 9.07
C ALA A 214 -5.67 -10.95 10.16
N ASN A 215 -5.24 -12.20 10.34
CA ASN A 215 -4.29 -12.59 11.39
C ASN A 215 -2.87 -12.08 11.08
N LEU A 216 -2.31 -11.31 12.00
CA LEU A 216 -1.01 -10.65 11.83
C LEU A 216 0.15 -11.65 11.68
N ASP A 217 0.15 -12.76 12.43
CA ASP A 217 1.24 -13.73 12.39
C ASP A 217 1.24 -14.54 11.09
N ILE A 218 0.05 -14.82 10.56
CA ILE A 218 -0.10 -15.45 9.26
C ILE A 218 0.38 -14.50 8.17
N ARG A 219 -0.01 -13.21 8.22
CA ARG A 219 0.50 -12.17 7.29
C ARG A 219 2.02 -12.11 7.29
N LYS A 220 2.64 -12.05 8.46
CA LYS A 220 4.10 -12.01 8.61
C LYS A 220 4.77 -13.20 7.93
N ARG A 221 4.25 -14.40 8.13
CA ARG A 221 4.76 -15.62 7.49
C ARG A 221 4.65 -15.58 5.97
N ILE A 222 3.48 -15.20 5.43
CA ILE A 222 3.26 -15.07 3.99
C ILE A 222 4.23 -14.06 3.39
N ILE A 223 4.35 -12.88 3.99
CA ILE A 223 5.24 -11.81 3.51
C ILE A 223 6.70 -12.25 3.52
N THR A 224 7.14 -12.92 4.58
CA THR A 224 8.51 -13.47 4.66
C THR A 224 8.79 -14.46 3.53
N GLN A 225 7.85 -15.35 3.23
CA GLN A 225 7.99 -16.30 2.13
C GLN A 225 8.05 -15.60 0.77
N PHE A 226 7.21 -14.58 0.58
CA PHE A 226 7.17 -13.77 -0.63
C PHE A 226 8.48 -13.00 -0.87
N ILE A 227 8.98 -12.29 0.12
CA ILE A 227 10.25 -11.54 0.02
C ILE A 227 11.43 -12.47 -0.27
N ASN A 228 11.42 -13.67 0.30
CA ASN A 228 12.46 -14.67 0.10
C ASN A 228 12.31 -15.50 -1.19
N GLY A 229 11.35 -15.16 -2.06
CA GLY A 229 11.11 -15.85 -3.33
C GLY A 229 10.66 -17.32 -3.18
N LYS A 230 9.99 -17.65 -2.06
CA LYS A 230 9.48 -19.02 -1.79
C LYS A 230 8.05 -19.22 -2.27
N ILE A 231 7.36 -18.13 -2.62
CA ILE A 231 6.01 -18.08 -3.21
C ILE A 231 5.95 -17.00 -4.27
#